data_99c3978c293fc9f668a8c6537a7e066c
#
_entry.id   99c3978c293fc9f668a8c6537a7e066c
#
_cell.length_a   1.000
_cell.length_b   1.000
_cell.length_c   1.000
_cell.angle_alpha   90.00
_cell.angle_beta   90.00
_cell.angle_gamma   90.00
#
_symmetry.space_group_name_H-M   'P 1'
#
loop_
_entity.id
_entity.type
_entity.pdbx_description
1 polymer ?
#
loop_
_entity_poly.entity_id
_entity_poly.type
_entity_poly.pdbx_seq_one_letter_code
_entity_poly.pdbx_strand_id
1 'polypeptide(L)'
;GPSFPDGMILTPDGQSVIIAFYDPRDVPWGEARQYRLSDGQVEAVWRTPGSPRVTCPQLVQLDGKVRLVLTTAVEHMSAEEAARHPNAGCLFIAETSFGRLPEAPRFGA
;
A
#
# COMPACT_ATOMS: atom_id res chain seq x y z
N GLY A 1 -1.75 -2.24 17.40
CA GLY A 1 -2.57 -3.36 17.01
C GLY A 1 -1.76 -4.52 16.45
N PRO A 2 -2.41 -5.59 16.09
CA PRO A 2 -1.72 -6.79 15.61
C PRO A 2 -1.18 -6.69 14.19
N SER A 3 -1.54 -5.68 13.42
CA SER A 3 -0.92 -5.43 12.12
C SER A 3 0.39 -4.68 12.29
N PHE A 4 1.33 -4.92 11.37
CA PHE A 4 2.66 -4.33 11.42
C PHE A 4 2.85 -3.38 10.24
N PRO A 5 3.41 -2.16 10.47
CA PRO A 5 3.87 -1.36 9.35
C PRO A 5 5.00 -2.09 8.62
N ASP A 6 4.88 -2.21 7.31
CA ASP A 6 5.89 -2.86 6.49
C ASP A 6 6.55 -1.82 5.58
N GLY A 7 6.18 -1.73 4.31
CA GLY A 7 6.74 -0.72 3.43
C GLY A 7 6.09 0.66 3.60
N MET A 8 6.80 1.72 3.24
CA MET A 8 6.26 3.07 3.27
C MET A 8 6.85 3.91 2.15
N ILE A 9 6.11 4.95 1.74
CA ILE A 9 6.54 5.89 0.72
C ILE A 9 6.01 7.28 1.04
N LEU A 10 6.80 8.32 0.76
CA LEU A 10 6.36 9.71 0.85
C LEU A 10 5.39 10.03 -0.28
N THR A 11 4.40 10.87 0.01
CA THR A 11 3.53 11.42 -1.03
C THR A 11 4.30 12.39 -1.92
N PRO A 12 3.79 12.69 -3.13
CA PRO A 12 4.52 13.55 -4.09
C PRO A 12 4.86 14.94 -3.57
N ASP A 13 4.02 15.49 -2.67
CA ASP A 13 4.26 16.80 -2.06
C ASP A 13 5.18 16.76 -0.84
N GLY A 14 5.57 15.56 -0.39
CA GLY A 14 6.42 15.39 0.78
C GLY A 14 5.74 15.68 2.12
N GLN A 15 4.42 15.92 2.14
CA GLN A 15 3.68 16.31 3.33
C GLN A 15 3.12 15.12 4.11
N SER A 16 3.07 13.95 3.49
CA SER A 16 2.43 12.77 4.06
C SER A 16 3.23 11.51 3.73
N VAL A 17 2.90 10.43 4.42
CA VAL A 17 3.49 9.11 4.19
C VAL A 17 2.38 8.08 4.02
N ILE A 18 2.55 7.19 3.06
CA ILE A 18 1.67 6.04 2.87
C ILE A 18 2.37 4.82 3.43
N ILE A 19 1.72 4.13 4.35
CA ILE A 19 2.26 2.96 5.04
C ILE A 19 1.40 1.75 4.72
N ALA A 20 2.04 0.67 4.25
CA ALA A 20 1.40 -0.62 4.08
C ALA A 20 1.42 -1.38 5.40
N PHE A 21 0.31 -2.02 5.76
CA PHE A 21 0.21 -2.79 6.99
C PHE A 21 0.11 -4.28 6.67
N TYR A 22 1.07 -5.02 7.21
CA TYR A 22 1.10 -6.47 7.13
C TYR A 22 0.32 -7.02 8.32
N ASP A 23 -0.81 -7.69 8.06
CA ASP A 23 -1.61 -8.30 9.12
C ASP A 23 -1.45 -9.82 9.07
N PRO A 24 -0.76 -10.41 10.06
CA PRO A 24 -0.57 -11.86 10.09
C PRO A 24 -1.82 -12.64 10.50
N ARG A 25 -2.85 -11.94 10.94
CA ARG A 25 -4.12 -12.57 11.34
C ARG A 25 -4.92 -13.00 10.12
N ASP A 26 -5.84 -13.92 10.35
CA ASP A 26 -6.80 -14.37 9.34
C ASP A 26 -7.98 -13.38 9.29
N VAL A 27 -7.74 -12.23 8.66
CA VAL A 27 -8.72 -11.15 8.52
C VAL A 27 -9.09 -10.97 7.04
N PRO A 28 -10.30 -10.44 6.74
CA PRO A 28 -10.82 -10.46 5.36
C PRO A 28 -10.16 -9.46 4.42
N TRP A 29 -9.38 -8.49 4.92
CA TRP A 29 -8.70 -7.51 4.07
C TRP A 29 -7.43 -7.00 4.72
N GLY A 30 -6.54 -6.44 3.86
CA GLY A 30 -5.40 -5.66 4.30
C GLY A 30 -5.65 -4.18 4.12
N GLU A 31 -4.71 -3.36 4.58
CA GLU A 31 -4.81 -1.92 4.51
C GLU A 31 -3.47 -1.25 4.19
N ALA A 32 -3.57 -0.11 3.52
CA ALA A 32 -2.53 0.91 3.50
C ALA A 32 -3.19 2.22 3.94
N ARG A 33 -2.45 3.06 4.65
CA ARG A 33 -2.96 4.32 5.16
C ARG A 33 -2.01 5.46 4.85
N GLN A 34 -2.58 6.61 4.56
CA GLN A 34 -1.85 7.86 4.40
C GLN A 34 -1.95 8.68 5.67
N TYR A 35 -0.81 9.07 6.22
CA TYR A 35 -0.72 9.88 7.42
C TYR A 35 -0.06 11.20 7.10
N ARG A 36 -0.66 12.30 7.59
CA ARG A 36 -0.03 13.62 7.50
C ARG A 36 1.13 13.70 8.47
N LEU A 37 2.30 14.13 7.97
CA LEU A 37 3.52 14.17 8.79
C LEU A 37 3.45 15.22 9.90
N SER A 38 2.75 16.33 9.69
CA SER A 38 2.70 17.42 10.66
C SER A 38 1.97 17.05 11.96
N ASP A 39 0.95 16.18 11.90
CA ASP A 39 0.10 15.88 13.06
C ASP A 39 -0.26 14.39 13.19
N GLY A 40 0.17 13.55 12.25
CA GLY A 40 -0.13 12.12 12.28
C GLY A 40 -1.57 11.75 11.93
N GLN A 41 -2.36 12.69 11.44
CA GLN A 41 -3.75 12.42 11.07
C GLN A 41 -3.85 11.49 9.87
N VAL A 42 -4.80 10.56 9.91
CA VAL A 42 -5.10 9.68 8.78
C VAL A 42 -5.86 10.48 7.73
N GLU A 43 -5.30 10.55 6.52
CA GLU A 43 -5.91 11.29 5.41
C GLU A 43 -6.62 10.38 4.41
N ALA A 44 -6.18 9.14 4.27
CA ALA A 44 -6.77 8.17 3.35
C ALA A 44 -6.51 6.75 3.83
N VAL A 45 -7.42 5.84 3.48
CA VAL A 45 -7.28 4.42 3.76
C VAL A 45 -7.61 3.66 2.48
N TRP A 46 -6.74 2.73 2.10
CA TRP A 46 -6.99 1.82 0.98
C TRP A 46 -7.03 0.40 1.53
N ARG A 47 -7.98 -0.39 1.07
CA ARG A 47 -8.13 -1.78 1.50
C ARG A 47 -7.85 -2.73 0.35
N THR A 48 -7.29 -3.89 0.69
CA THR A 48 -7.02 -4.96 -0.25
C THR A 48 -7.92 -6.16 0.10
N PRO A 49 -9.13 -6.24 -0.49
CA PRO A 49 -10.06 -7.32 -0.14
C PRO A 49 -9.47 -8.69 -0.47
N GLY A 50 -9.63 -9.64 0.45
CA GLY A 50 -9.12 -10.99 0.26
C GLY A 50 -7.60 -11.11 0.31
N SER A 51 -6.89 -10.09 0.86
CA SER A 51 -5.44 -10.12 0.98
C SER A 51 -4.97 -9.30 2.18
N PRO A 52 -4.83 -9.90 3.37
CA PRO A 52 -4.53 -9.14 4.59
C PRO A 52 -3.07 -8.73 4.75
N ARG A 53 -2.15 -9.27 3.96
CA ARG A 53 -0.70 -9.05 4.16
C ARG A 53 -0.15 -8.11 3.11
N VAL A 54 -0.40 -6.81 3.30
CA VAL A 54 0.10 -5.75 2.42
C VAL A 54 1.55 -5.47 2.77
N THR A 55 2.44 -5.48 1.79
CA THR A 55 3.87 -5.38 2.04
C THR A 55 4.46 -4.04 1.66
N CYS A 56 4.13 -3.50 0.50
CA CYS A 56 4.79 -2.30 0.02
C CYS A 56 3.86 -1.43 -0.83
N PRO A 57 3.80 -0.12 -0.57
CA PRO A 57 3.13 0.83 -1.46
C PRO A 57 4.11 1.38 -2.48
N GLN A 58 3.60 1.67 -3.68
CA GLN A 58 4.34 2.33 -4.75
C GLN A 58 3.40 3.27 -5.47
N LEU A 59 3.87 4.46 -5.82
CA LEU A 59 3.10 5.37 -6.65
C LEU A 59 3.62 5.29 -8.08
N VAL A 60 2.71 5.16 -9.02
CA VAL A 60 3.03 5.10 -10.45
C VAL A 60 2.12 6.05 -11.21
N GLN A 61 2.60 6.55 -12.33
CA GLN A 61 1.81 7.41 -13.20
C GLN A 61 1.41 6.61 -14.44
N LEU A 62 0.11 6.38 -14.60
CA LEU A 62 -0.47 5.62 -15.70
C LEU A 62 -1.54 6.48 -16.37
N ASP A 63 -1.44 6.65 -17.69
CA ASP A 63 -2.40 7.44 -18.47
C ASP A 63 -2.60 8.86 -17.92
N GLY A 64 -1.52 9.48 -17.44
CA GLY A 64 -1.54 10.82 -16.86
C GLY A 64 -2.14 10.90 -15.46
N LYS A 65 -2.45 9.77 -14.84
CA LYS A 65 -2.99 9.71 -13.47
C LYS A 65 -2.07 8.98 -12.53
N VAL A 66 -1.95 9.48 -11.30
CA VAL A 66 -1.16 8.82 -10.26
C VAL A 66 -1.99 7.73 -9.62
N ARG A 67 -1.45 6.51 -9.64
CA ARG A 67 -2.08 5.35 -9.04
C ARG A 67 -1.22 4.82 -7.89
N LEU A 68 -1.88 4.27 -6.88
CA LEU A 68 -1.20 3.56 -5.80
C LEU A 68 -1.19 2.08 -6.15
N VAL A 69 0.00 1.49 -6.18
CA VAL A 69 0.17 0.05 -6.34
C VAL A 69 0.55 -0.53 -4.99
N LEU A 70 -0.20 -1.54 -4.55
CA LEU A 70 0.06 -2.23 -3.30
C LEU A 70 0.46 -3.67 -3.61
N THR A 71 1.62 -4.09 -3.13
CA THR A 71 2.03 -5.48 -3.21
C THR A 71 1.52 -6.23 -1.97
N THR A 72 1.17 -7.49 -2.14
CA THR A 72 0.69 -8.35 -1.06
C THR A 72 1.43 -9.68 -1.07
N ALA A 73 1.33 -10.42 0.01
CA ALA A 73 2.06 -11.66 0.20
C ALA A 73 1.15 -12.82 0.60
N VAL A 74 1.59 -14.04 0.27
CA VAL A 74 0.98 -15.30 0.73
C VAL A 74 1.89 -16.04 1.71
N GLU A 75 3.09 -15.56 1.95
CA GLU A 75 4.08 -16.22 2.80
C GLU A 75 3.53 -16.46 4.21
N HIS A 76 3.94 -17.56 4.80
CA HIS A 76 3.49 -17.99 6.13
C HIS A 76 1.98 -18.29 6.22
N MET A 77 1.29 -18.39 5.10
CA MET A 77 -0.09 -18.86 5.07
C MET A 77 -0.13 -20.37 4.88
N SER A 78 -0.99 -21.04 5.65
CA SER A 78 -1.34 -22.43 5.38
C SER A 78 -2.17 -22.53 4.09
N ALA A 79 -2.33 -23.73 3.53
CA ALA A 79 -3.17 -23.91 2.36
C ALA A 79 -4.63 -23.50 2.64
N GLU A 80 -5.12 -23.74 3.85
CA GLU A 80 -6.46 -23.33 4.26
C GLU A 80 -6.61 -21.82 4.33
N GLU A 81 -5.63 -21.13 4.91
CA GLU A 81 -5.62 -19.66 4.95
C GLU A 81 -5.56 -19.07 3.54
N ALA A 82 -4.69 -19.59 2.69
CA ALA A 82 -4.58 -19.12 1.31
C ALA A 82 -5.89 -19.31 0.55
N ALA A 83 -6.64 -20.37 0.81
CA ALA A 83 -7.95 -20.61 0.20
C ALA A 83 -9.00 -19.57 0.63
N ARG A 84 -8.90 -19.06 1.86
CA ARG A 84 -9.79 -18.00 2.36
C ARG A 84 -9.39 -16.60 1.88
N HIS A 85 -8.19 -16.44 1.34
CA HIS A 85 -7.67 -15.15 0.86
C HIS A 85 -7.29 -15.26 -0.62
N PRO A 86 -8.29 -15.29 -1.52
CA PRO A 86 -8.03 -15.59 -2.94
C PRO A 86 -7.17 -14.54 -3.64
N ASN A 87 -7.06 -13.34 -3.08
CA ASN A 87 -6.27 -12.26 -3.66
C ASN A 87 -4.90 -12.09 -3.01
N ALA A 88 -4.54 -12.94 -2.06
CA ALA A 88 -3.24 -12.90 -1.42
C ALA A 88 -2.13 -13.14 -2.46
N GLY A 89 -1.09 -12.31 -2.43
CA GLY A 89 -0.02 -12.34 -3.42
C GLY A 89 -0.30 -11.54 -4.69
N CYS A 90 -1.51 -10.99 -4.84
CA CYS A 90 -1.84 -10.15 -5.99
C CYS A 90 -1.33 -8.72 -5.81
N LEU A 91 -1.20 -8.01 -6.93
CA LEU A 91 -1.03 -6.57 -6.94
C LEU A 91 -2.40 -5.90 -6.94
N PHE A 92 -2.50 -4.83 -6.16
CA PHE A 92 -3.70 -3.98 -6.14
C PHE A 92 -3.35 -2.61 -6.68
N ILE A 93 -4.20 -2.07 -7.54
CA ILE A 93 -4.03 -0.74 -8.11
C ILE A 93 -5.22 0.11 -7.67
N ALA A 94 -4.94 1.21 -6.99
CA ALA A 94 -5.96 2.10 -6.46
C ALA A 94 -5.81 3.50 -7.01
N GLU A 95 -6.91 4.24 -7.02
CA GLU A 95 -6.91 5.64 -7.39
C GLU A 95 -6.40 6.49 -6.22
N THR A 96 -5.82 7.63 -6.58
CA THR A 96 -5.34 8.62 -5.61
C THR A 96 -5.84 10.00 -6.01
N SER A 97 -5.71 10.96 -5.09
CA SER A 97 -5.98 12.37 -5.37
C SER A 97 -4.76 13.13 -5.88
N PHE A 98 -3.62 12.48 -6.04
CA PHE A 98 -2.39 13.14 -6.49
C PHE A 98 -2.48 13.44 -8.00
N GLY A 99 -2.09 14.65 -8.37
CA GLY A 99 -2.16 15.07 -9.76
C GLY A 99 -0.95 14.63 -10.59
N ARG A 100 0.23 14.57 -9.98
CA ARG A 100 1.46 14.32 -10.70
C ARG A 100 2.56 13.81 -9.78
N LEU A 101 3.43 12.94 -10.30
CA LEU A 101 4.63 12.51 -9.59
C LEU A 101 5.79 13.46 -9.88
N PRO A 102 6.71 13.65 -8.91
CA PRO A 102 7.96 14.32 -9.17
C PRO A 102 8.78 13.56 -10.21
N GLU A 103 9.64 14.29 -10.95
CA GLU A 103 10.57 13.63 -11.84
C GLU A 103 11.53 12.75 -11.05
N ALA A 104 11.86 11.58 -11.60
CA ALA A 104 12.84 10.70 -11.00
C ALA A 104 14.22 11.38 -11.03
N PRO A 105 15.05 11.18 -9.99
CA PRO A 105 16.41 11.69 -10.02
C PRO A 105 17.18 11.14 -11.21
N ARG A 106 17.99 12.01 -11.82
CA ARG A 106 18.86 11.61 -12.93
C ARG A 106 20.23 11.25 -12.37
N PHE A 107 20.61 10.01 -12.56
CA PHE A 107 21.90 9.52 -12.12
C PHE A 107 22.91 9.64 -13.25
N GLY A 108 24.12 10.10 -12.94
CA GLY A 108 25.21 10.19 -13.88
C GLY A 108 25.09 11.31 -14.92
N ALA A 109 24.22 12.26 -14.69
CA ALA A 109 24.05 13.39 -15.60
C ALA A 109 24.95 14.55 -15.18
#